data_621f489d1f7dd2a6f6b07b29282285eb
#
_entry.id   621f489d1f7dd2a6f6b07b29282285eb
#
_cell.length_a   1.000
_cell.length_b   1.000
_cell.length_c   1.000
_cell.angle_alpha   90.00
_cell.angle_beta   90.00
_cell.angle_gamma   90.00
#
_symmetry.space_group_name_H-M   'P 1'
#
loop_
_entity.id
_entity.type
_entity.pdbx_description
1 polymer ?
#
loop_
_entity_poly.entity_id
_entity_poly.type
_entity_poly.pdbx_seq_one_letter_code
_entity_poly.pdbx_strand_id
1 'polypeptide(L)'
;MKGKKILIMGLPDSGKTTLAEQLVDRLPAVWFNADEIRNNINKDLGFTEQDRVEQARRLGLLCDIALRNRVVSYALADFVCPTDVTRKTFNPDIIVWMNTIQQGRFEDTNRVFENPDFYNIEITNWDYDINHIFEQIKLHDR
;
A
#
# COMPACT_ATOMS: atom_id res chain seq x y z
N MET A 1 -17.43 -14.51 -3.22
CA MET A 1 -16.38 -13.78 -3.96
C MET A 1 -15.15 -13.58 -3.09
N LYS A 2 -14.01 -13.81 -3.69
CA LYS A 2 -12.74 -13.56 -2.99
C LYS A 2 -12.44 -12.07 -2.97
N GLY A 3 -12.09 -11.55 -1.80
CA GLY A 3 -11.70 -10.16 -1.67
C GLY A 3 -10.33 -9.88 -2.28
N LYS A 4 -9.99 -8.60 -2.43
CA LYS A 4 -8.75 -8.14 -3.06
C LYS A 4 -7.90 -7.36 -2.08
N LYS A 5 -6.61 -7.66 -2.10
CA LYS A 5 -5.60 -7.00 -1.29
C LYS A 5 -4.93 -5.91 -2.13
N ILE A 6 -5.01 -4.67 -1.69
CA ILE A 6 -4.50 -3.51 -2.42
C ILE A 6 -3.30 -2.93 -1.69
N LEU A 7 -2.20 -2.81 -2.41
CA LEU A 7 -1.00 -2.13 -1.94
C LEU A 7 -0.97 -0.72 -2.52
N ILE A 8 -0.88 0.28 -1.64
CA ILE A 8 -0.61 1.67 -2.03
C ILE A 8 0.83 1.94 -1.61
N MET A 9 1.73 2.06 -2.57
CA MET A 9 3.16 2.17 -2.32
C MET A 9 3.72 3.47 -2.87
N GLY A 10 4.86 3.87 -2.35
CA GLY A 10 5.56 5.07 -2.80
C GLY A 10 6.45 5.62 -1.71
N LEU A 11 7.24 6.62 -2.06
CA LEU A 11 8.12 7.31 -1.11
C LEU A 11 7.31 7.99 0.00
N PRO A 12 7.92 8.23 1.18
CA PRO A 12 7.25 9.02 2.22
C PRO A 12 6.81 10.37 1.66
N ASP A 13 5.64 10.83 2.09
CA ASP A 13 5.04 12.10 1.66
C ASP A 13 4.57 12.13 0.20
N SER A 14 4.43 10.98 -0.44
CA SER A 14 3.93 10.90 -1.82
C SER A 14 2.41 10.97 -1.94
N GLY A 15 1.69 10.96 -0.80
CA GLY A 15 0.22 11.07 -0.79
C GLY A 15 -0.52 9.75 -0.60
N LYS A 16 0.17 8.71 -0.12
CA LYS A 16 -0.42 7.38 0.06
C LYS A 16 -1.60 7.39 1.04
N THR A 17 -1.43 8.05 2.18
CA THR A 17 -2.46 8.11 3.23
C THR A 17 -3.69 8.85 2.74
N THR A 18 -3.51 9.95 2.03
CA THR A 18 -4.62 10.72 1.46
C THR A 18 -5.43 9.87 0.49
N LEU A 19 -4.74 9.14 -0.39
CA LEU A 19 -5.43 8.24 -1.33
C LEU A 19 -6.19 7.14 -0.59
N ALA A 20 -5.57 6.53 0.42
CA ALA A 20 -6.22 5.48 1.20
C ALA A 20 -7.50 5.99 1.87
N GLU A 21 -7.46 7.18 2.47
CA GLU A 21 -8.64 7.79 3.08
C GLU A 21 -9.77 7.99 2.08
N GLN A 22 -9.44 8.47 0.88
CA GLN A 22 -10.43 8.69 -0.17
C GLN A 22 -11.04 7.38 -0.67
N LEU A 23 -10.23 6.34 -0.78
CA LEU A 23 -10.70 5.03 -1.25
C LEU A 23 -11.59 4.34 -0.23
N VAL A 24 -11.28 4.45 1.07
CA VAL A 24 -12.08 3.84 2.13
C VAL A 24 -13.50 4.40 2.14
N ASP A 25 -13.66 5.67 1.76
CA ASP A 25 -14.99 6.29 1.68
C ASP A 25 -15.82 5.75 0.52
N ARG A 26 -15.21 5.07 -0.45
CA ARG A 26 -15.86 4.62 -1.68
C ARG A 26 -15.93 3.11 -1.84
N LEU A 27 -15.06 2.39 -1.16
CA LEU A 27 -14.95 0.93 -1.27
C LEU A 27 -15.38 0.26 0.03
N PRO A 28 -16.01 -0.91 -0.02
CA PRO A 28 -16.23 -1.69 1.19
C PRO A 28 -14.89 -2.31 1.62
N ALA A 29 -14.08 -1.52 2.34
CA ALA A 29 -12.68 -1.82 2.61
C ALA A 29 -12.30 -1.60 4.06
N VAL A 30 -11.30 -2.34 4.51
CA VAL A 30 -10.53 -2.05 5.71
C VAL A 30 -9.18 -1.49 5.27
N TRP A 31 -8.63 -0.58 6.06
CA TRP A 31 -7.38 0.11 5.75
C TRP A 31 -6.39 -0.03 6.90
N PHE A 32 -5.18 -0.48 6.58
CA PHE A 32 -4.06 -0.57 7.50
C PHE A 32 -3.00 0.43 7.08
N ASN A 33 -2.86 1.52 7.85
CA ASN A 33 -1.78 2.49 7.67
C ASN A 33 -0.53 1.97 8.37
N ALA A 34 0.59 1.90 7.65
CA ALA A 34 1.80 1.29 8.19
C ALA A 34 2.38 2.04 9.39
N ASP A 35 2.32 3.38 9.39
CA ASP A 35 2.83 4.17 10.51
C ASP A 35 2.00 3.92 11.77
N GLU A 36 0.69 3.85 11.63
CA GLU A 36 -0.19 3.53 12.76
C GLU A 36 0.08 2.13 13.29
N ILE A 37 0.26 1.16 12.40
CA ILE A 37 0.57 -0.22 12.79
C ILE A 37 1.94 -0.29 13.49
N ARG A 38 2.96 0.43 12.99
CA ARG A 38 4.27 0.48 13.64
C ARG A 38 4.17 1.08 15.05
N ASN A 39 3.39 2.14 15.19
CA ASN A 39 3.28 2.85 16.47
C ASN A 39 2.51 2.08 17.53
N ASN A 40 1.61 1.19 17.13
CA ASN A 40 0.69 0.52 18.06
C ASN A 40 0.91 -0.99 18.17
N ILE A 41 1.33 -1.65 17.11
CA ILE A 41 1.43 -3.11 17.08
C ILE A 41 2.87 -3.57 16.80
N ASN A 42 3.49 -3.06 15.75
CA ASN A 42 4.81 -3.47 15.29
C ASN A 42 5.92 -2.58 15.88
N LYS A 43 5.84 -2.31 17.18
CA LYS A 43 6.80 -1.42 17.86
C LYS A 43 8.22 -1.97 17.88
N ASP A 44 8.37 -3.27 17.67
CA ASP A 44 9.65 -3.96 17.63
C ASP A 44 10.41 -3.76 16.33
N LEU A 45 9.76 -3.22 15.29
CA LEU A 45 10.37 -3.09 13.97
C LEU A 45 10.99 -1.72 13.74
N GLY A 46 12.22 -1.69 13.22
CA GLY A 46 12.88 -0.52 12.72
C GLY A 46 12.81 -0.44 11.20
N PHE A 47 13.91 -0.03 10.57
CA PHE A 47 13.95 0.21 9.13
C PHE A 47 15.11 -0.53 8.43
N THR A 48 15.63 -1.58 9.06
CA THR A 48 16.57 -2.47 8.38
C THR A 48 15.84 -3.21 7.27
N GLU A 49 16.58 -3.80 6.34
CA GLU A 49 15.99 -4.60 5.28
C GLU A 49 15.08 -5.69 5.85
N GLN A 50 15.56 -6.40 6.87
CA GLN A 50 14.81 -7.47 7.52
C GLN A 50 13.53 -6.95 8.17
N ASP A 51 13.60 -5.79 8.84
CA ASP A 51 12.44 -5.19 9.47
C ASP A 51 11.40 -4.75 8.45
N ARG A 52 11.84 -4.23 7.31
CA ARG A 52 10.93 -3.82 6.23
C ARG A 52 10.22 -5.03 5.61
N VAL A 53 10.92 -6.15 5.47
CA VAL A 53 10.31 -7.40 4.99
C VAL A 53 9.30 -7.93 6.00
N GLU A 54 9.64 -7.89 7.29
CA GLU A 54 8.73 -8.34 8.33
C GLU A 54 7.49 -7.45 8.44
N GLN A 55 7.65 -6.13 8.26
CA GLN A 55 6.51 -5.21 8.20
C GLN A 55 5.57 -5.59 7.06
N ALA A 56 6.12 -5.86 5.88
CA ALA A 56 5.34 -6.26 4.72
C ALA A 56 4.60 -7.58 4.98
N ARG A 57 5.27 -8.55 5.61
CA ARG A 57 4.67 -9.84 5.96
C ARG A 57 3.48 -9.65 6.90
N ARG A 58 3.66 -8.86 7.97
CA ARG A 58 2.61 -8.63 8.97
C ARG A 58 1.43 -7.88 8.39
N LEU A 59 1.69 -6.85 7.56
CA LEU A 59 0.61 -6.11 6.89
C LEU A 59 -0.15 -7.01 5.92
N GLY A 60 0.56 -7.84 5.17
CA GLY A 60 -0.08 -8.79 4.25
C GLY A 60 -0.98 -9.76 5.00
N LEU A 61 -0.51 -10.26 6.15
CA LEU A 61 -1.29 -11.19 6.97
C LEU A 61 -2.53 -10.52 7.56
N LEU A 62 -2.41 -9.26 8.04
CA LEU A 62 -3.57 -8.51 8.54
C LEU A 62 -4.63 -8.35 7.45
N CYS A 63 -4.21 -8.01 6.23
CA CYS A 63 -5.12 -7.92 5.10
C CYS A 63 -5.79 -9.26 4.80
N ASP A 64 -5.03 -10.34 4.80
CA ASP A 64 -5.56 -11.67 4.52
C ASP A 64 -6.60 -12.09 5.58
N ILE A 65 -6.32 -11.80 6.85
CA ILE A 65 -7.25 -12.11 7.95
C ILE A 65 -8.54 -11.31 7.77
N ALA A 66 -8.43 -10.01 7.47
CA ALA A 66 -9.59 -9.15 7.27
C ALA A 66 -10.47 -9.67 6.12
N LEU A 67 -9.85 -10.08 5.01
CA LEU A 67 -10.58 -10.58 3.86
C LEU A 67 -11.25 -11.93 4.13
N ARG A 68 -10.63 -12.78 4.95
CA ARG A 68 -11.22 -14.07 5.31
C ARG A 68 -12.50 -13.93 6.14
N ASN A 69 -12.68 -12.81 6.83
CA ASN A 69 -13.89 -12.55 7.59
C ASN A 69 -15.10 -12.21 6.72
N ARG A 70 -14.86 -11.90 5.43
CA ARG A 70 -15.91 -11.66 4.43
C ARG A 70 -16.82 -10.47 4.73
N VAL A 71 -16.42 -9.58 5.63
CA VAL A 71 -17.18 -8.36 5.95
C VAL A 71 -16.86 -7.27 4.94
N VAL A 72 -15.61 -7.26 4.45
CA VAL A 72 -15.14 -6.28 3.47
C VAL A 72 -14.68 -7.00 2.21
N SER A 73 -14.76 -6.29 1.09
CA SER A 73 -14.32 -6.81 -0.21
C SER A 73 -12.89 -6.41 -0.55
N TYR A 74 -12.34 -5.42 0.15
CA TYR A 74 -10.99 -4.92 -0.08
C TYR A 74 -10.26 -4.73 1.23
N ALA A 75 -8.96 -5.02 1.22
CA ALA A 75 -8.07 -4.68 2.32
C ALA A 75 -6.94 -3.85 1.74
N LEU A 76 -6.79 -2.61 2.24
CA LEU A 76 -5.78 -1.66 1.79
C LEU A 76 -4.65 -1.61 2.79
N ALA A 77 -3.41 -1.58 2.31
CA ALA A 77 -2.26 -1.22 3.13
C ALA A 77 -1.48 -0.13 2.39
N ASP A 78 -1.17 0.96 3.08
CA ASP A 78 -0.34 2.02 2.52
C ASP A 78 0.98 2.08 3.27
N PHE A 79 2.06 1.86 2.57
CA PHE A 79 3.42 1.95 3.10
C PHE A 79 4.41 2.11 1.95
N VAL A 80 5.66 2.43 2.29
CA VAL A 80 6.69 2.66 1.28
C VAL A 80 6.90 1.43 0.40
N CYS A 81 7.01 0.27 1.02
CA CYS A 81 7.19 -1.01 0.34
C CYS A 81 8.29 -0.91 -0.73
N PRO A 82 9.56 -0.65 -0.31
CA PRO A 82 10.55 -0.06 -1.21
C PRO A 82 11.19 -1.03 -2.20
N THR A 83 11.06 -2.33 -2.00
CA THR A 83 11.79 -3.32 -2.79
C THR A 83 10.87 -4.35 -3.38
N ASP A 84 11.35 -5.04 -4.42
CA ASP A 84 10.62 -6.15 -5.03
C ASP A 84 10.32 -7.25 -3.99
N VAL A 85 11.28 -7.51 -3.09
CA VAL A 85 11.10 -8.50 -2.02
C VAL A 85 9.96 -8.11 -1.08
N THR A 86 9.89 -6.84 -0.67
CA THR A 86 8.82 -6.38 0.23
C THR A 86 7.46 -6.47 -0.47
N ARG A 87 7.39 -6.16 -1.75
CA ARG A 87 6.14 -6.24 -2.52
C ARG A 87 5.65 -7.67 -2.66
N LYS A 88 6.56 -8.59 -2.98
CA LYS A 88 6.23 -10.01 -3.07
C LYS A 88 5.82 -10.60 -1.72
N THR A 89 6.48 -10.16 -0.66
CA THR A 89 6.16 -10.61 0.69
C THR A 89 4.76 -10.18 1.12
N PHE A 90 4.38 -8.94 0.78
CA PHE A 90 3.01 -8.46 1.01
C PHE A 90 2.00 -9.22 0.15
N ASN A 91 2.38 -9.58 -1.07
CA ASN A 91 1.59 -10.35 -2.03
C ASN A 91 0.26 -9.66 -2.39
N PRO A 92 0.30 -8.47 -3.01
CA PRO A 92 -0.91 -7.74 -3.38
C PRO A 92 -1.62 -8.35 -4.59
N ASP A 93 -2.94 -8.16 -4.64
CA ASP A 93 -3.72 -8.41 -5.85
C ASP A 93 -3.69 -7.20 -6.78
N ILE A 94 -3.64 -6.00 -6.20
CA ILE A 94 -3.62 -4.74 -6.95
C ILE A 94 -2.55 -3.85 -6.35
N ILE A 95 -1.69 -3.28 -7.20
CA ILE A 95 -0.65 -2.32 -6.80
C ILE A 95 -0.99 -0.95 -7.34
N VAL A 96 -1.08 0.03 -6.45
CA VAL A 96 -1.19 1.45 -6.79
C VAL A 96 0.13 2.12 -6.41
N TRP A 97 0.82 2.67 -7.39
CA TRP A 97 2.10 3.33 -7.17
C TRP A 97 1.91 4.85 -7.16
N MET A 98 2.16 5.46 -6.00
CA MET A 98 2.15 6.91 -5.84
C MET A 98 3.51 7.47 -6.27
N ASN A 99 3.64 7.76 -7.55
CA ASN A 99 4.88 8.29 -8.14
C ASN A 99 4.76 9.80 -8.37
N THR A 100 4.39 10.51 -7.30
CA THR A 100 4.15 11.96 -7.33
C THR A 100 5.41 12.76 -7.04
N ILE A 101 6.41 12.15 -6.38
CA ILE A 101 7.69 12.76 -6.05
C ILE A 101 8.81 11.80 -6.43
N GLN A 102 9.98 12.35 -6.76
CA GLN A 102 11.13 11.54 -7.16
C GLN A 102 12.09 11.28 -6.01
N GLN A 103 12.01 12.08 -4.95
CA GLN A 103 12.89 11.98 -3.81
C GLN A 103 12.13 12.43 -2.56
N GLY A 104 12.10 11.56 -1.53
CA GLY A 104 11.51 11.87 -0.25
C GLY A 104 12.52 12.53 0.68
N ARG A 105 12.04 12.89 1.88
CA ARG A 105 12.85 13.57 2.90
C ARG A 105 13.84 12.64 3.63
N PHE A 106 13.65 11.33 3.52
CA PHE A 106 14.50 10.35 4.20
C PHE A 106 15.49 9.75 3.19
N GLU A 107 16.75 10.13 3.31
CA GLU A 107 17.80 9.71 2.38
C GLU A 107 17.97 8.20 2.33
N ASP A 108 17.90 7.52 3.48
CA ASP A 108 18.03 6.07 3.55
C ASP A 108 16.94 5.37 2.74
N THR A 109 15.70 5.88 2.83
CA THR A 109 14.58 5.35 2.07
C THR A 109 14.76 5.59 0.58
N ASN A 110 15.24 6.79 0.18
CA ASN A 110 15.50 7.10 -1.21
C ASN A 110 16.50 6.11 -1.83
N ARG A 111 17.53 5.72 -1.07
CA ARG A 111 18.56 4.81 -1.57
C ARG A 111 18.08 3.39 -1.76
N VAL A 112 17.15 2.92 -0.93
CA VAL A 112 16.67 1.53 -1.00
C VAL A 112 15.45 1.37 -1.90
N PHE A 113 14.78 2.47 -2.27
CA PHE A 113 13.55 2.40 -3.05
C PHE A 113 13.85 1.99 -4.49
N GLU A 114 13.28 0.87 -4.89
CA GLU A 114 13.34 0.37 -6.27
C GLU A 114 12.04 0.75 -6.99
N ASN A 115 12.14 1.33 -8.17
CA ASN A 115 10.96 1.56 -9.00
C ASN A 115 10.34 0.20 -9.34
N PRO A 116 9.01 0.06 -9.26
CA PRO A 116 8.39 -1.23 -9.52
C PRO A 116 8.45 -1.60 -11.00
N ASP A 117 8.74 -2.88 -11.27
CA ASP A 117 8.65 -3.44 -12.62
C ASP A 117 7.20 -3.67 -13.02
N PHE A 118 6.34 -3.87 -12.04
CA PHE A 118 4.91 -4.12 -12.26
C PHE A 118 4.07 -3.30 -11.31
N TYR A 119 3.01 -2.70 -11.85
CA TYR A 119 1.98 -2.02 -11.08
C TYR A 119 0.69 -2.02 -11.92
N ASN A 120 -0.45 -1.88 -11.26
CA ASN A 120 -1.75 -1.81 -11.93
C ASN A 120 -2.14 -0.37 -12.25
N ILE A 121 -1.82 0.54 -11.31
CA ILE A 121 -2.18 1.96 -11.42
C ILE A 121 -0.97 2.78 -10.99
N GLU A 122 -0.60 3.77 -11.80
CA GLU A 122 0.44 4.74 -11.44
C GLU A 122 -0.18 6.12 -11.34
N ILE A 123 0.08 6.81 -10.22
CA ILE A 123 -0.41 8.18 -10.00
C ILE A 123 0.82 9.10 -9.99
N THR A 124 0.88 10.01 -10.97
CA THR A 124 2.01 10.92 -11.14
C THR A 124 1.70 12.37 -10.78
N ASN A 125 0.42 12.70 -10.59
CA ASN A 125 -0.03 14.06 -10.28
C ASN A 125 -0.78 14.10 -8.97
N TRP A 126 -0.60 15.19 -8.22
CA TRP A 126 -1.29 15.40 -6.95
C TRP A 126 -2.79 15.67 -7.13
N ASP A 127 -3.20 16.17 -8.30
CA ASP A 127 -4.60 16.50 -8.58
C ASP A 127 -5.29 15.40 -9.40
N TYR A 128 -4.99 14.15 -9.10
CA TYR A 128 -5.65 13.02 -9.72
C TYR A 128 -7.16 13.02 -9.43
N ASP A 129 -7.94 12.47 -10.34
CA ASP A 129 -9.38 12.29 -10.16
C ASP A 129 -9.63 10.99 -9.38
N ILE A 130 -10.11 11.12 -8.14
CA ILE A 130 -10.36 9.95 -7.29
C ILE A 130 -11.42 9.02 -7.90
N ASN A 131 -12.40 9.56 -8.61
CA ASN A 131 -13.40 8.72 -9.26
C ASN A 131 -12.78 7.85 -10.35
N HIS A 132 -11.81 8.40 -11.09
CA HIS A 132 -11.08 7.64 -12.09
C HIS A 132 -10.27 6.51 -11.43
N ILE A 133 -9.60 6.79 -10.33
CA ILE A 133 -8.83 5.79 -9.59
C ILE A 133 -9.76 4.68 -9.08
N PHE A 134 -10.89 5.04 -8.52
CA PHE A 134 -11.90 4.09 -8.07
C PHE A 134 -12.33 3.16 -9.23
N GLU A 135 -12.63 3.73 -10.39
CA GLU A 135 -13.03 2.93 -11.57
C GLU A 135 -11.91 2.01 -12.04
N GLN A 136 -10.64 2.47 -12.01
CA GLN A 136 -9.50 1.64 -12.37
C GLN A 136 -9.37 0.44 -11.42
N ILE A 137 -9.57 0.64 -10.13
CA ILE A 137 -9.53 -0.46 -9.16
C ILE A 137 -10.62 -1.49 -9.47
N LYS A 138 -11.83 -1.02 -9.77
CA LYS A 138 -12.95 -1.90 -10.13
C LYS A 138 -12.64 -2.72 -11.39
N LEU A 139 -11.96 -2.13 -12.37
CA LEU A 139 -11.56 -2.83 -13.57
C LEU A 139 -10.55 -3.94 -13.28
N HIS A 140 -9.59 -3.70 -12.40
CA HIS A 140 -8.58 -4.69 -12.03
C HIS A 140 -9.12 -5.78 -11.10
N ASP A 141 -10.28 -5.58 -10.53
CA ASP A 141 -10.94 -6.54 -9.65
C ASP A 141 -11.66 -7.66 -10.41
N ARG A 142 -11.83 -7.51 -11.70
CA ARG A 142 -12.57 -8.46 -12.53
C ARG A 142 -11.80 -9.74 -12.85
#